data_dec9a49e2f8d91663f266ec2794f4b27
#
_entry.id   dec9a49e2f8d91663f266ec2794f4b27
#
_cell.length_a   1.000
_cell.length_b   1.000
_cell.length_c   1.000
_cell.angle_alpha   90.00
_cell.angle_beta   90.00
_cell.angle_gamma   90.00
#
_symmetry.space_group_name_H-M   'P 1'
#
loop_
_entity.id
_entity.type
_entity.pdbx_description
1 polymer ?
#
loop_
_entity_poly.entity_id
_entity_poly.type
_entity_poly.pdbx_seq_one_letter_code
_entity_poly.pdbx_strand_id
1 'polypeptide(L)'
;VFQWWEKTFPKAELHYVNGGIGGTTSHYGVSRVVTDMLMYQPDFVVVDFSVNDEPEKFFQETYEGLVRRMLTWSSVPAVLLLNNVFYDTGKNAQEYHNQIGEWYRLPYVSIKDTVWKRIKAGEFIREEISPDGLHPNDKGHALVASEITAYLENVRKSMWEDEEQTSLPSAMTDNAYERAQRLTIREICPRLDGFRADTNEKEGH
;
A
#
# COMPACT_ATOMS: atom_id res chain seq x y z
N VAL A 1 -10.96 2.64 9.22
CA VAL A 1 -9.67 2.49 9.93
C VAL A 1 -9.38 3.72 10.78
N PHE A 2 -9.40 4.94 10.23
CA PHE A 2 -9.10 6.17 11.00
C PHE A 2 -10.00 6.32 12.24
N GLN A 3 -11.31 6.13 12.12
CA GLN A 3 -12.24 6.15 13.26
C GLN A 3 -11.90 5.11 14.35
N TRP A 4 -11.30 3.98 13.98
CA TRP A 4 -10.83 3.00 14.95
C TRP A 4 -9.65 3.56 15.77
N TRP A 5 -8.72 4.27 15.11
CA TRP A 5 -7.62 4.94 15.80
C TRP A 5 -8.12 6.01 16.78
N GLU A 6 -9.03 6.90 16.34
CA GLU A 6 -9.61 7.94 17.20
C GLU A 6 -10.29 7.35 18.44
N LYS A 7 -11.06 6.28 18.24
CA LYS A 7 -11.76 5.61 19.34
C LYS A 7 -10.81 4.88 20.29
N THR A 8 -9.77 4.25 19.74
CA THR A 8 -8.84 3.41 20.51
C THR A 8 -7.82 4.23 21.27
N PHE A 9 -7.38 5.34 20.70
CA PHE A 9 -6.37 6.24 21.24
C PHE A 9 -6.86 7.69 21.30
N PRO A 10 -7.86 8.01 22.14
CA PRO A 10 -8.55 9.30 22.12
C PRO A 10 -7.70 10.49 22.57
N LYS A 11 -6.48 10.26 23.04
CA LYS A 11 -5.51 11.29 23.42
C LYS A 11 -4.43 11.51 22.38
N ALA A 12 -4.40 10.69 21.33
CA ALA A 12 -3.43 10.85 20.24
C ALA A 12 -3.90 11.95 19.29
N GLU A 13 -2.96 12.77 18.84
CA GLU A 13 -3.19 13.66 17.69
C GLU A 13 -2.97 12.84 16.42
N LEU A 14 -4.02 12.72 15.61
CA LEU A 14 -4.02 11.85 14.44
C LEU A 14 -4.06 12.68 13.17
N HIS A 15 -3.11 12.45 12.28
CA HIS A 15 -3.07 13.01 10.94
C HIS A 15 -3.26 11.90 9.91
N TYR A 16 -4.08 12.17 8.91
CA TYR A 16 -4.34 11.23 7.82
C TYR A 16 -3.85 11.78 6.50
N VAL A 17 -3.04 11.00 5.80
CA VAL A 17 -2.56 11.30 4.45
C VAL A 17 -3.02 10.18 3.52
N ASN A 18 -3.71 10.53 2.44
CA ASN A 18 -4.05 9.60 1.37
C ASN A 18 -3.11 9.84 0.19
N GLY A 19 -2.14 8.96 0.02
CA GLY A 19 -1.20 8.96 -1.11
C GLY A 19 -1.67 8.09 -2.29
N GLY A 20 -2.91 7.57 -2.26
CA GLY A 20 -3.44 6.74 -3.34
C GLY A 20 -3.71 7.54 -4.61
N ILE A 21 -3.27 7.01 -5.76
CA ILE A 21 -3.63 7.51 -7.09
C ILE A 21 -4.25 6.35 -7.86
N GLY A 22 -5.51 6.53 -8.30
CA GLY A 22 -6.27 5.49 -8.98
C GLY A 22 -5.58 4.97 -10.24
N GLY A 23 -5.64 3.63 -10.46
CA GLY A 23 -5.10 2.99 -11.66
C GLY A 23 -3.57 2.98 -11.75
N THR A 24 -2.85 3.19 -10.65
CA THR A 24 -1.38 3.18 -10.64
C THR A 24 -0.81 1.96 -9.96
N THR A 25 0.36 1.51 -10.43
CA THR A 25 1.09 0.34 -9.95
C THR A 25 2.19 0.70 -8.94
N SER A 26 2.79 -0.31 -8.29
CA SER A 26 3.95 -0.12 -7.41
C SER A 26 5.15 0.51 -8.12
N HIS A 27 5.29 0.29 -9.44
CA HIS A 27 6.31 0.95 -10.26
C HIS A 27 6.19 2.49 -10.21
N TYR A 28 4.97 3.02 -10.34
CA TYR A 28 4.74 4.45 -10.16
C TYR A 28 4.82 4.83 -8.68
N GLY A 29 4.30 3.99 -7.80
CA GLY A 29 4.34 4.16 -6.34
C GLY A 29 5.75 4.42 -5.81
N VAL A 30 6.73 3.59 -6.18
CA VAL A 30 8.11 3.70 -5.70
C VAL A 30 8.78 5.02 -6.11
N SER A 31 8.42 5.58 -7.27
CA SER A 31 9.00 6.85 -7.75
C SER A 31 8.51 8.09 -7.00
N ARG A 32 7.32 8.01 -6.38
CA ARG A 32 6.64 9.14 -5.73
C ARG A 32 6.46 9.01 -4.21
N VAL A 33 6.73 7.84 -3.63
CA VAL A 33 6.44 7.58 -2.21
C VAL A 33 7.09 8.59 -1.26
N VAL A 34 8.26 9.12 -1.62
CA VAL A 34 8.94 10.12 -0.78
C VAL A 34 8.15 11.43 -0.77
N THR A 35 7.79 11.96 -1.92
CA THR A 35 7.11 13.25 -2.05
C THR A 35 5.65 13.19 -1.60
N ASP A 36 4.98 12.06 -1.80
CA ASP A 36 3.54 11.96 -1.59
C ASP A 36 3.19 11.38 -0.20
N MET A 37 4.14 10.72 0.48
CA MET A 37 3.90 10.03 1.74
C MET A 37 5.01 10.23 2.79
N LEU A 38 6.24 9.87 2.47
CA LEU A 38 7.30 9.77 3.49
C LEU A 38 7.76 11.12 4.01
N MET A 39 7.65 12.19 3.22
CA MET A 39 7.97 13.55 3.68
C MET A 39 7.09 14.01 4.85
N TYR A 40 5.92 13.40 5.05
CA TYR A 40 5.03 13.66 6.20
C TYR A 40 5.46 12.91 7.47
N GLN A 41 6.56 12.14 7.43
CA GLN A 41 7.09 11.36 8.55
C GLN A 41 6.02 10.45 9.20
N PRO A 42 5.36 9.57 8.42
CA PRO A 42 4.29 8.74 8.96
C PRO A 42 4.80 7.77 10.02
N ASP A 43 3.98 7.48 11.03
CA ASP A 43 4.20 6.43 12.03
C ASP A 43 3.66 5.08 11.56
N PHE A 44 2.64 5.10 10.69
CA PHE A 44 1.99 3.89 10.18
C PHE A 44 1.57 4.07 8.72
N VAL A 45 1.86 3.08 7.88
CA VAL A 45 1.53 3.08 6.45
C VAL A 45 0.80 1.80 6.07
N VAL A 46 -0.30 1.94 5.34
CA VAL A 46 -0.95 0.82 4.64
C VAL A 46 -0.58 0.87 3.17
N VAL A 47 -0.06 -0.23 2.63
CA VAL A 47 0.41 -0.34 1.24
C VAL A 47 -0.54 -1.25 0.46
N ASP A 48 -1.17 -0.72 -0.58
CA ASP A 48 -2.12 -1.45 -1.42
C ASP A 48 -1.86 -1.23 -2.91
N PHE A 49 -1.35 -2.25 -3.58
CA PHE A 49 -1.13 -2.30 -5.03
C PHE A 49 -1.57 -3.63 -5.64
N SER A 50 -2.13 -4.52 -4.84
CA SER A 50 -2.33 -5.93 -5.22
C SER A 50 -3.30 -6.15 -6.39
N VAL A 51 -4.19 -5.21 -6.67
CA VAL A 51 -5.13 -5.27 -7.81
C VAL A 51 -4.62 -4.51 -9.05
N ASN A 52 -3.60 -3.67 -8.89
CA ASN A 52 -3.03 -2.88 -9.98
C ASN A 52 -1.73 -3.49 -10.52
N ASP A 53 -0.96 -4.16 -9.65
CA ASP A 53 0.22 -4.91 -10.06
C ASP A 53 -0.18 -6.24 -10.68
N GLU A 54 0.52 -6.64 -11.73
CA GLU A 54 0.41 -7.99 -12.26
C GLU A 54 1.27 -8.97 -11.45
N PRO A 55 0.90 -10.27 -11.34
CA PRO A 55 1.67 -11.25 -10.60
C PRO A 55 2.92 -11.69 -11.38
N GLU A 56 3.92 -10.82 -11.43
CA GLU A 56 5.18 -11.05 -12.15
C GLU A 56 6.38 -10.39 -11.43
N LYS A 57 7.59 -10.82 -11.79
CA LYS A 57 8.84 -10.40 -11.13
C LYS A 57 9.10 -8.91 -11.20
N PHE A 58 8.71 -8.24 -12.28
CA PHE A 58 8.86 -6.79 -12.42
C PHE A 58 8.14 -6.05 -11.28
N PHE A 59 6.86 -6.40 -11.03
CA PHE A 59 6.10 -5.77 -9.95
C PHE A 59 6.57 -6.22 -8.56
N GLN A 60 7.07 -7.44 -8.42
CA GLN A 60 7.71 -7.87 -7.18
C GLN A 60 8.90 -6.97 -6.82
N GLU A 61 9.76 -6.68 -7.80
CA GLU A 61 10.93 -5.83 -7.61
C GLU A 61 10.57 -4.37 -7.32
N THR A 62 9.60 -3.79 -8.05
CA THR A 62 9.15 -2.42 -7.79
C THR A 62 8.44 -2.30 -6.43
N TYR A 63 7.68 -3.32 -6.05
CA TYR A 63 7.04 -3.39 -4.74
C TYR A 63 8.07 -3.53 -3.61
N GLU A 64 9.12 -4.34 -3.80
CA GLU A 64 10.22 -4.41 -2.86
C GLU A 64 10.91 -3.06 -2.69
N GLY A 65 11.24 -2.38 -3.79
CA GLY A 65 11.86 -1.06 -3.74
C GLY A 65 11.01 -0.05 -2.97
N LEU A 66 9.69 -0.08 -3.15
CA LEU A 66 8.73 0.74 -2.40
C LEU A 66 8.77 0.43 -0.89
N VAL A 67 8.69 -0.85 -0.52
CA VAL A 67 8.72 -1.31 0.86
C VAL A 67 10.03 -0.94 1.54
N ARG A 68 11.16 -1.19 0.89
CA ARG A 68 12.50 -0.83 1.42
C ARG A 68 12.63 0.67 1.70
N ARG A 69 12.10 1.52 0.82
CA ARG A 69 12.10 2.98 1.06
C ARG A 69 11.37 3.36 2.35
N MET A 70 10.27 2.70 2.65
CA MET A 70 9.54 2.91 3.91
C MET A 70 10.36 2.44 5.11
N LEU A 71 10.91 1.22 5.04
CA LEU A 71 11.67 0.60 6.12
C LEU A 71 13.01 1.31 6.42
N THR A 72 13.57 2.03 5.45
CA THR A 72 14.80 2.81 5.60
C THR A 72 14.55 4.30 5.82
N TRP A 73 13.30 4.73 5.90
CA TRP A 73 12.96 6.13 6.10
C TRP A 73 13.25 6.58 7.54
N SER A 74 13.48 7.88 7.74
CA SER A 74 13.88 8.42 9.04
C SER A 74 12.86 8.22 10.17
N SER A 75 11.54 8.19 9.85
CA SER A 75 10.49 7.87 10.82
C SER A 75 10.34 6.36 11.10
N VAL A 76 10.92 5.51 10.24
CA VAL A 76 10.77 4.05 10.31
C VAL A 76 9.32 3.64 10.58
N PRO A 77 8.38 3.91 9.66
CA PRO A 77 6.97 3.65 9.90
C PRO A 77 6.68 2.16 10.07
N ALA A 78 5.70 1.84 10.89
CA ALA A 78 5.10 0.51 10.84
C ALA A 78 4.38 0.32 9.51
N VAL A 79 4.65 -0.78 8.81
CA VAL A 79 4.09 -1.06 7.47
C VAL A 79 3.15 -2.24 7.53
N LEU A 80 1.92 -2.05 7.06
CA LEU A 80 0.92 -3.10 6.85
C LEU A 80 0.67 -3.27 5.34
N LEU A 81 0.86 -4.44 4.81
CA LEU A 81 0.54 -4.77 3.43
C LEU A 81 -0.94 -5.13 3.32
N LEU A 82 -1.67 -4.49 2.40
CA LEU A 82 -3.06 -4.79 2.11
C LEU A 82 -3.17 -5.45 0.74
N ASN A 83 -3.75 -6.63 0.70
CA ASN A 83 -4.00 -7.37 -0.53
C ASN A 83 -5.48 -7.35 -0.86
N ASN A 84 -5.94 -6.32 -1.57
CA ASN A 84 -7.25 -6.29 -2.20
C ASN A 84 -7.34 -7.31 -3.36
N VAL A 85 -8.51 -7.49 -3.90
CA VAL A 85 -8.79 -8.54 -4.88
C VAL A 85 -9.87 -8.11 -5.86
N PHE A 86 -9.81 -8.59 -7.10
CA PHE A 86 -10.97 -8.56 -7.99
C PHE A 86 -12.05 -9.50 -7.44
N TYR A 87 -13.17 -8.95 -6.97
CA TYR A 87 -14.21 -9.70 -6.26
C TYR A 87 -14.96 -10.71 -7.14
N ASP A 88 -14.93 -10.58 -8.46
CA ASP A 88 -15.51 -11.52 -9.42
C ASP A 88 -14.56 -12.69 -9.74
N THR A 89 -13.28 -12.43 -9.92
CA THR A 89 -12.30 -13.41 -10.40
C THR A 89 -11.38 -13.98 -9.32
N GLY A 90 -11.20 -13.25 -8.21
CA GLY A 90 -10.21 -13.59 -7.19
C GLY A 90 -8.79 -13.30 -7.61
N LYS A 91 -8.56 -12.58 -8.72
CA LYS A 91 -7.21 -12.19 -9.17
C LYS A 91 -6.61 -11.09 -8.29
N ASN A 92 -5.35 -11.17 -8.05
CA ASN A 92 -4.49 -10.13 -7.48
C ASN A 92 -3.02 -10.57 -7.51
N ALA A 93 -2.10 -9.68 -7.15
CA ALA A 93 -0.67 -9.94 -7.09
C ALA A 93 -0.16 -10.38 -5.69
N GLN A 94 -1.05 -10.77 -4.77
CA GLN A 94 -0.66 -11.04 -3.37
C GLN A 94 0.43 -12.10 -3.22
N GLU A 95 0.55 -13.06 -4.13
CA GLU A 95 1.57 -14.10 -4.05
C GLU A 95 2.98 -13.47 -4.05
N TYR A 96 3.21 -12.51 -4.92
CA TYR A 96 4.49 -11.81 -5.03
C TYR A 96 4.68 -10.77 -3.91
N HIS A 97 3.61 -10.07 -3.53
CA HIS A 97 3.65 -9.10 -2.43
C HIS A 97 3.90 -9.79 -1.08
N ASN A 98 3.28 -10.96 -0.84
CA ASN A 98 3.48 -11.71 0.40
C ASN A 98 4.90 -12.25 0.53
N GLN A 99 5.56 -12.64 -0.58
CA GLN A 99 6.98 -13.02 -0.54
C GLN A 99 7.87 -11.88 -0.02
N ILE A 100 7.58 -10.64 -0.45
CA ILE A 100 8.25 -9.45 0.08
C ILE A 100 7.89 -9.25 1.56
N GLY A 101 6.60 -9.37 1.91
CA GLY A 101 6.15 -9.28 3.30
C GLY A 101 6.87 -10.27 4.21
N GLU A 102 6.93 -11.54 3.82
CA GLU A 102 7.60 -12.60 4.57
C GLU A 102 9.11 -12.36 4.71
N TRP A 103 9.77 -11.91 3.62
CA TRP A 103 11.20 -11.60 3.62
C TRP A 103 11.59 -10.51 4.62
N TYR A 104 10.75 -9.46 4.71
CA TYR A 104 10.94 -8.34 5.62
C TYR A 104 10.18 -8.47 6.95
N ARG A 105 9.53 -9.62 7.21
CA ARG A 105 8.70 -9.89 8.39
C ARG A 105 7.60 -8.86 8.60
N LEU A 106 7.01 -8.39 7.50
CA LEU A 106 5.91 -7.45 7.53
C LEU A 106 4.57 -8.17 7.58
N PRO A 107 3.62 -7.65 8.35
CA PRO A 107 2.27 -8.18 8.37
C PRO A 107 1.52 -7.85 7.09
N TYR A 108 0.55 -8.72 6.75
CA TYR A 108 -0.39 -8.44 5.67
C TYR A 108 -1.82 -8.83 6.01
N VAL A 109 -2.77 -8.11 5.42
CA VAL A 109 -4.20 -8.41 5.46
C VAL A 109 -4.64 -8.76 4.05
N SER A 110 -5.18 -9.98 3.86
CA SER A 110 -5.64 -10.46 2.56
C SER A 110 -7.16 -10.45 2.47
N ILE A 111 -7.70 -9.57 1.62
CA ILE A 111 -9.13 -9.52 1.30
C ILE A 111 -9.54 -10.73 0.44
N LYS A 112 -8.59 -11.29 -0.31
CA LYS A 112 -8.80 -12.56 -1.03
C LYS A 112 -9.06 -13.71 -0.08
N ASP A 113 -8.28 -13.80 0.99
CA ASP A 113 -8.36 -14.91 1.93
C ASP A 113 -9.47 -14.77 2.97
N THR A 114 -10.05 -13.60 3.09
CA THR A 114 -11.16 -13.29 3.99
C THR A 114 -12.44 -13.00 3.20
N VAL A 115 -12.65 -11.78 2.71
CA VAL A 115 -13.90 -11.32 2.10
C VAL A 115 -14.25 -12.11 0.82
N TRP A 116 -13.29 -12.34 -0.08
CA TRP A 116 -13.56 -13.09 -1.31
C TRP A 116 -13.93 -14.55 -1.04
N LYS A 117 -13.30 -15.20 -0.07
CA LYS A 117 -13.70 -16.56 0.35
C LYS A 117 -15.14 -16.62 0.85
N ARG A 118 -15.61 -15.58 1.53
CA ARG A 118 -17.00 -15.46 2.00
C ARG A 118 -17.99 -15.31 0.84
N ILE A 119 -17.62 -14.54 -0.20
CA ILE A 119 -18.39 -14.49 -1.45
C ILE A 119 -18.46 -15.87 -2.09
N LYS A 120 -17.32 -16.58 -2.18
CA LYS A 120 -17.27 -17.94 -2.74
C LYS A 120 -18.07 -18.95 -1.92
N ALA A 121 -18.19 -18.73 -0.62
CA ALA A 121 -19.02 -19.56 0.27
C ALA A 121 -20.53 -19.20 0.19
N GLY A 122 -20.90 -18.16 -0.56
CA GLY A 122 -22.28 -17.73 -0.71
C GLY A 122 -22.86 -16.98 0.49
N GLU A 123 -22.02 -16.43 1.38
CA GLU A 123 -22.50 -15.65 2.52
C GLU A 123 -23.17 -14.35 2.07
N PHE A 124 -22.71 -13.77 0.97
CA PHE A 124 -23.28 -12.63 0.26
C PHE A 124 -22.78 -12.58 -1.19
N ILE A 125 -23.45 -11.82 -2.03
CA ILE A 125 -23.04 -11.69 -3.43
C ILE A 125 -22.13 -10.47 -3.62
N ARG A 126 -21.27 -10.54 -4.62
CA ARG A 126 -20.30 -9.50 -4.97
C ARG A 126 -20.94 -8.11 -5.15
N GLU A 127 -22.10 -8.07 -5.80
CA GLU A 127 -22.86 -6.84 -6.12
C GLU A 127 -23.27 -6.05 -4.88
N GLU A 128 -23.36 -6.70 -3.71
CA GLU A 128 -23.65 -6.00 -2.45
C GLU A 128 -22.49 -5.12 -1.96
N ILE A 129 -21.27 -5.43 -2.39
CA ILE A 129 -20.05 -4.77 -1.88
C ILE A 129 -19.23 -4.05 -2.95
N SER A 130 -19.48 -4.37 -4.23
CA SER A 130 -18.78 -3.76 -5.37
C SER A 130 -19.66 -3.76 -6.61
N PRO A 131 -19.92 -2.61 -7.24
CA PRO A 131 -20.76 -2.51 -8.43
C PRO A 131 -20.09 -3.11 -9.68
N ASP A 132 -18.77 -3.06 -9.77
CA ASP A 132 -17.99 -3.43 -10.95
C ASP A 132 -17.04 -4.64 -10.74
N GLY A 133 -17.06 -5.23 -9.55
CA GLY A 133 -16.20 -6.36 -9.18
C GLY A 133 -14.79 -5.99 -8.74
N LEU A 134 -14.44 -4.71 -8.73
CA LEU A 134 -13.13 -4.20 -8.28
C LEU A 134 -13.27 -3.13 -7.20
N HIS A 135 -13.97 -2.04 -7.49
CA HIS A 135 -14.08 -0.90 -6.58
C HIS A 135 -15.15 -1.15 -5.52
N PRO A 136 -14.79 -1.17 -4.24
CA PRO A 136 -15.76 -1.33 -3.16
C PRO A 136 -16.73 -0.14 -3.10
N ASN A 137 -18.00 -0.41 -2.82
CA ASN A 137 -18.94 0.60 -2.32
C ASN A 137 -18.75 0.80 -0.81
N ASP A 138 -19.58 1.61 -0.16
CA ASP A 138 -19.47 1.89 1.28
C ASP A 138 -19.49 0.61 2.13
N LYS A 139 -20.32 -0.38 1.77
CA LYS A 139 -20.37 -1.68 2.47
C LYS A 139 -19.08 -2.47 2.26
N GLY A 140 -18.54 -2.46 1.04
CA GLY A 140 -17.26 -3.09 0.71
C GLY A 140 -16.09 -2.43 1.44
N HIS A 141 -16.05 -1.09 1.45
CA HIS A 141 -15.04 -0.36 2.23
C HIS A 141 -15.13 -0.66 3.73
N ALA A 142 -16.35 -0.78 4.29
CA ALA A 142 -16.53 -1.16 5.68
C ALA A 142 -16.00 -2.57 5.97
N LEU A 143 -16.20 -3.53 5.05
CA LEU A 143 -15.65 -4.88 5.19
C LEU A 143 -14.11 -4.87 5.14
N VAL A 144 -13.50 -4.20 4.17
CA VAL A 144 -12.03 -4.07 4.12
C VAL A 144 -11.50 -3.41 5.39
N ALA A 145 -12.15 -2.34 5.85
CA ALA A 145 -11.77 -1.67 7.09
C ALA A 145 -11.90 -2.60 8.31
N SER A 146 -12.92 -3.47 8.35
CA SER A 146 -13.10 -4.43 9.45
C SER A 146 -11.99 -5.46 9.51
N GLU A 147 -11.49 -5.95 8.37
CA GLU A 147 -10.36 -6.89 8.34
C GLU A 147 -9.07 -6.22 8.86
N ILE A 148 -8.80 -4.98 8.41
CA ILE A 148 -7.64 -4.21 8.89
C ILE A 148 -7.75 -3.96 10.40
N THR A 149 -8.91 -3.50 10.88
CA THR A 149 -9.09 -3.17 12.31
C THR A 149 -9.10 -4.41 13.19
N ALA A 150 -9.59 -5.55 12.71
CA ALA A 150 -9.50 -6.82 13.43
C ALA A 150 -8.02 -7.24 13.61
N TYR A 151 -7.20 -7.09 12.56
CA TYR A 151 -5.75 -7.32 12.66
C TYR A 151 -5.11 -6.37 13.70
N LEU A 152 -5.36 -5.07 13.59
CA LEU A 152 -4.80 -4.06 14.51
C LEU A 152 -5.25 -4.30 15.97
N GLU A 153 -6.48 -4.76 16.17
CA GLU A 153 -6.99 -5.11 17.51
C GLU A 153 -6.29 -6.36 18.07
N ASN A 154 -5.96 -7.34 17.24
CA ASN A 154 -5.17 -8.50 17.66
C ASN A 154 -3.74 -8.09 18.03
N VAL A 155 -3.10 -7.23 17.23
CA VAL A 155 -1.79 -6.66 17.56
C VAL A 155 -1.84 -5.92 18.88
N ARG A 156 -2.85 -5.07 19.09
CA ARG A 156 -3.03 -4.31 20.34
C ARG A 156 -3.18 -5.20 21.57
N LYS A 157 -3.79 -6.37 21.44
CA LYS A 157 -4.01 -7.34 22.53
C LYS A 157 -2.81 -8.27 22.76
N SER A 158 -1.96 -8.44 21.78
CA SER A 158 -0.75 -9.25 21.95
C SER A 158 0.18 -8.55 22.95
N MET A 159 0.76 -9.31 23.85
CA MET A 159 1.81 -8.77 24.71
C MET A 159 3.05 -8.56 23.85
N TRP A 160 3.52 -7.34 23.80
CA TRP A 160 4.76 -7.01 23.09
C TRP A 160 5.93 -7.59 23.90
N GLU A 161 6.57 -8.60 23.37
CA GLU A 161 7.96 -8.84 23.69
C GLU A 161 8.77 -7.90 22.79
N ASP A 162 9.66 -7.10 23.36
CA ASP A 162 10.59 -6.27 22.59
C ASP A 162 11.45 -7.22 21.74
N GLU A 163 11.05 -7.46 20.51
CA GLU A 163 11.93 -8.10 19.56
C GLU A 163 13.07 -7.12 19.25
N GLU A 164 14.30 -7.52 19.52
CA GLU A 164 15.48 -6.76 19.11
C GLU A 164 15.32 -6.39 17.63
N GLN A 165 15.44 -5.11 17.33
CA GLN A 165 15.37 -4.59 15.97
C GLN A 165 16.52 -5.21 15.16
N THR A 166 16.22 -6.31 14.47
CA THR A 166 17.18 -6.96 13.58
C THR A 166 17.48 -6.01 12.41
N SER A 167 18.74 -5.95 12.01
CA SER A 167 19.14 -5.15 10.84
C SER A 167 18.30 -5.55 9.63
N LEU A 168 17.89 -4.56 8.82
CA LEU A 168 17.16 -4.82 7.58
C LEU A 168 17.93 -5.84 6.72
N PRO A 169 17.29 -6.91 6.24
CA PRO A 169 17.96 -7.90 5.40
C PRO A 169 18.38 -7.29 4.05
N SER A 170 19.31 -7.95 3.36
CA SER A 170 19.63 -7.63 1.97
C SER A 170 18.37 -7.68 1.11
N ALA A 171 18.37 -6.99 -0.03
CA ALA A 171 17.25 -7.07 -0.96
C ALA A 171 17.03 -8.52 -1.44
N MET A 172 15.78 -8.91 -1.61
CA MET A 172 15.37 -10.20 -2.13
C MET A 172 15.51 -10.27 -3.66
N THR A 173 15.21 -9.16 -4.34
CA THR A 173 15.36 -8.99 -5.78
C THR A 173 16.62 -8.19 -6.12
N ASP A 174 16.84 -7.86 -7.40
CA ASP A 174 17.94 -6.96 -7.82
C ASP A 174 17.74 -5.52 -7.30
N ASN A 175 16.52 -5.19 -6.86
CA ASN A 175 16.17 -3.92 -6.21
C ASN A 175 16.58 -2.67 -7.01
N ALA A 176 16.45 -2.71 -8.33
CA ALA A 176 16.86 -1.63 -9.22
C ALA A 176 16.03 -0.34 -9.00
N TYR A 177 14.83 -0.46 -8.44
CA TYR A 177 13.85 0.63 -8.33
C TYR A 177 13.82 1.33 -6.97
N GLU A 178 14.54 0.87 -5.95
CA GLU A 178 14.52 1.48 -4.60
C GLU A 178 14.82 3.00 -4.64
N ARG A 179 15.65 3.44 -5.58
CA ARG A 179 16.05 4.85 -5.71
C ARG A 179 15.31 5.60 -6.82
N ALA A 180 14.25 5.01 -7.40
CA ALA A 180 13.47 5.66 -8.43
C ALA A 180 12.90 7.00 -7.91
N GLN A 181 12.90 8.02 -8.75
CA GLN A 181 12.43 9.36 -8.41
C GLN A 181 11.57 9.90 -9.55
N ARG A 182 10.55 10.66 -9.16
CA ARG A 182 9.79 11.49 -10.09
C ARG A 182 10.42 12.87 -10.10
N LEU A 183 10.91 13.27 -11.26
CA LEU A 183 11.51 14.59 -11.45
C LEU A 183 10.59 15.47 -12.29
N THR A 184 10.43 16.70 -11.89
CA THR A 184 9.72 17.72 -12.65
C THR A 184 10.59 18.25 -13.79
N ILE A 185 9.97 18.84 -14.80
CA ILE A 185 10.71 19.49 -15.91
C ILE A 185 11.62 20.62 -15.42
N ARG A 186 11.29 21.24 -14.28
CA ARG A 186 12.13 22.28 -13.65
C ARG A 186 13.40 21.71 -13.06
N GLU A 187 13.31 20.51 -12.46
CA GLU A 187 14.46 19.85 -11.84
C GLU A 187 15.43 19.30 -12.86
N ILE A 188 14.92 18.69 -13.94
CA ILE A 188 15.77 18.12 -14.99
C ILE A 188 16.27 19.16 -16.00
N CYS A 189 15.67 20.35 -16.06
CA CYS A 189 16.03 21.44 -16.98
C CYS A 189 16.38 20.94 -18.41
N PRO A 190 15.52 20.19 -19.09
CA PRO A 190 15.86 19.55 -20.36
C PRO A 190 16.05 20.57 -21.47
N ARG A 191 16.94 20.28 -22.43
CA ARG A 191 16.94 21.00 -23.70
C ARG A 191 15.69 20.62 -24.48
N LEU A 192 14.84 21.60 -24.78
CA LEU A 192 13.61 21.39 -25.54
C LEU A 192 13.83 21.83 -26.98
N ASP A 193 13.48 20.97 -27.95
CA ASP A 193 13.47 21.26 -29.36
C ASP A 193 12.08 20.98 -29.93
N GLY A 194 11.40 22.02 -30.41
CA GLY A 194 10.02 21.94 -30.89
C GLY A 194 8.95 21.81 -29.79
N PHE A 195 9.33 21.80 -28.52
CA PHE A 195 8.41 21.72 -27.37
C PHE A 195 8.53 22.95 -26.48
N ARG A 196 7.46 23.24 -25.74
CA ARG A 196 7.45 24.25 -24.70
C ARG A 196 7.22 23.59 -23.34
N ALA A 197 8.01 23.94 -22.34
CA ALA A 197 7.77 23.47 -20.97
C ALA A 197 6.42 24.00 -20.47
N ASP A 198 5.50 23.12 -20.14
CA ASP A 198 4.33 23.48 -19.37
C ASP A 198 4.66 23.34 -17.89
N THR A 199 4.74 24.49 -17.21
CA THR A 199 4.99 24.56 -15.76
C THR A 199 3.72 24.82 -14.97
N ASN A 200 2.55 24.83 -15.61
CA ASN A 200 1.26 24.88 -14.92
C ASN A 200 0.99 23.51 -14.33
N GLU A 201 1.21 23.38 -13.03
CA GLU A 201 0.72 22.27 -12.24
C GLU A 201 -0.82 22.32 -12.23
N LYS A 202 -1.42 21.78 -13.28
CA LYS A 202 -2.79 21.30 -13.13
C LYS A 202 -2.62 20.00 -12.34
N GLU A 203 -3.12 20.00 -11.10
CA GLU A 203 -3.28 18.80 -10.32
C GLU A 203 -3.93 17.75 -11.22
N GLY A 204 -3.12 16.78 -11.64
CA GLY A 204 -3.58 15.64 -12.40
C GLY A 204 -4.38 14.77 -11.47
N HIS A 205 -5.52 14.38 -11.92
CA HIS A 205 -6.59 13.61 -11.29
C HIS A 205 -6.15 12.33 -10.58
#